data_6af282c911807de0db3b3b0a665669b1
#
_entry.id   6af282c911807de0db3b3b0a665669b1
#
_cell.length_a   1.000
_cell.length_b   1.000
_cell.length_c   1.000
_cell.angle_alpha   90.00
_cell.angle_beta   90.00
_cell.angle_gamma   90.00
#
_symmetry.space_group_name_H-M   'P 1'
#
loop_
_entity.id
_entity.type
_entity.pdbx_description
1 polymer ?
#
loop_
_entity_poly.entity_id
_entity_poly.type
_entity_poly.pdbx_seq_one_letter_code
_entity_poly.pdbx_strand_id
1 'polypeptide(L)'
;MKTRGGGELANRFLAAFNVVDHQLSALVGGQYRQSFKQQVALASRRNMYVKRYAEDLLQYADLRNVIVHTRRANAVIAEPHEEVVAELEHISKLLSNPPVIADVMTLRPRTVCKEASVGEVLRLFRRYDISRCPIVSGGGVLGLVTAKCIVKWLEAVAEENSLEEAGAKVSVESSLLVAVEALLTYSSDNEYEIVGRGVSVGEVAEIFQRGIAEGSYTQAVLVTVSGERQSPLVGIVTPSDLPRLFEAEQ
;
A
#
# COMPACT_ATOMS: atom_id res chain seq x y z
N MET A 1 -48.77 14.25 15.86
CA MET A 1 -47.46 14.39 15.14
C MET A 1 -46.80 13.00 15.10
N LYS A 2 -46.88 12.30 13.98
CA LYS A 2 -46.27 10.97 13.83
C LYS A 2 -44.74 11.18 13.69
N THR A 3 -43.97 10.73 14.63
CA THR A 3 -42.51 10.60 14.54
C THR A 3 -42.15 9.57 13.48
N ARG A 4 -41.94 10.04 12.25
CA ARG A 4 -41.51 9.26 11.07
C ARG A 4 -39.98 9.05 11.07
N GLY A 5 -39.35 8.73 12.17
CA GLY A 5 -37.88 8.59 12.23
C GLY A 5 -37.39 7.38 13.04
N GLY A 6 -38.22 6.84 13.92
CA GLY A 6 -37.82 5.76 14.80
C GLY A 6 -37.63 4.44 14.03
N GLY A 7 -36.39 4.09 13.71
CA GLY A 7 -36.03 2.86 13.02
C GLY A 7 -35.27 3.04 11.71
N GLU A 8 -35.16 4.24 11.16
CA GLU A 8 -34.40 4.47 9.92
C GLU A 8 -32.90 4.29 10.14
N LEU A 9 -32.33 4.88 11.19
CA LEU A 9 -30.93 4.73 11.57
C LEU A 9 -30.60 3.29 11.93
N ALA A 10 -31.49 2.62 12.68
CA ALA A 10 -31.32 1.21 13.01
C ALA A 10 -31.33 0.32 11.77
N ASN A 11 -32.18 0.62 10.76
CA ASN A 11 -32.20 -0.14 9.52
C ASN A 11 -30.93 0.09 8.68
N ARG A 12 -30.45 1.34 8.56
CA ARG A 12 -29.19 1.67 7.90
C ARG A 12 -28.01 0.96 8.57
N PHE A 13 -27.94 1.02 9.91
CA PHE A 13 -26.93 0.33 10.70
C PHE A 13 -26.92 -1.18 10.42
N LEU A 14 -28.09 -1.84 10.46
CA LEU A 14 -28.20 -3.27 10.22
C LEU A 14 -27.83 -3.64 8.76
N ALA A 15 -28.18 -2.80 7.80
CA ALA A 15 -27.80 -3.01 6.40
C ALA A 15 -26.28 -2.94 6.24
N ALA A 16 -25.63 -1.90 6.77
CA ALA A 16 -24.16 -1.76 6.75
C ALA A 16 -23.47 -2.91 7.50
N PHE A 17 -23.98 -3.30 8.67
CA PHE A 17 -23.45 -4.42 9.44
C PHE A 17 -23.49 -5.75 8.66
N ASN A 18 -24.59 -6.03 7.97
CA ASN A 18 -24.71 -7.25 7.16
C ASN A 18 -23.70 -7.27 6.01
N VAL A 19 -23.40 -6.12 5.38
CA VAL A 19 -22.34 -6.02 4.37
C VAL A 19 -20.98 -6.31 4.98
N VAL A 20 -20.66 -5.72 6.14
CA VAL A 20 -19.41 -5.98 6.86
C VAL A 20 -19.26 -7.46 7.21
N ASP A 21 -20.30 -8.09 7.77
CA ASP A 21 -20.29 -9.52 8.13
C ASP A 21 -20.05 -10.41 6.91
N HIS A 22 -20.68 -10.09 5.78
CA HIS A 22 -20.46 -10.79 4.51
C HIS A 22 -19.02 -10.64 4.02
N GLN A 23 -18.45 -9.43 4.06
CA GLN A 23 -17.07 -9.17 3.64
C GLN A 23 -16.05 -9.86 4.55
N LEU A 24 -16.27 -9.83 5.87
CA LEU A 24 -15.44 -10.56 6.83
C LEU A 24 -15.46 -12.07 6.55
N SER A 25 -16.64 -12.64 6.29
CA SER A 25 -16.78 -14.04 5.91
C SER A 25 -16.00 -14.39 4.64
N ALA A 26 -16.03 -13.53 3.63
CA ALA A 26 -15.27 -13.71 2.40
C ALA A 26 -13.75 -13.65 2.65
N LEU A 27 -13.28 -12.70 3.46
CA LEU A 27 -11.86 -12.54 3.81
C LEU A 27 -11.28 -13.76 4.57
N VAL A 28 -12.09 -14.44 5.38
CA VAL A 28 -11.65 -15.64 6.14
C VAL A 28 -11.91 -16.96 5.40
N GLY A 29 -12.35 -16.90 4.14
CA GLY A 29 -12.53 -18.09 3.29
C GLY A 29 -13.85 -18.81 3.49
N GLY A 30 -14.89 -18.15 4.02
CA GLY A 30 -16.26 -18.65 4.05
C GLY A 30 -16.48 -19.92 4.87
N GLN A 31 -15.58 -20.31 5.77
CA GLN A 31 -15.73 -21.48 6.62
C GLN A 31 -16.87 -21.24 7.62
N TYR A 32 -17.99 -21.87 7.34
CA TYR A 32 -19.19 -21.90 8.14
C TYR A 32 -18.87 -22.39 9.56
N ARG A 33 -18.91 -21.53 10.54
CA ARG A 33 -19.02 -21.71 12.01
C ARG A 33 -18.20 -20.73 12.83
N GLN A 34 -17.60 -19.72 12.22
CA GLN A 34 -16.87 -18.72 12.99
C GLN A 34 -17.84 -17.66 13.50
N SER A 35 -17.74 -17.32 14.78
CA SER A 35 -18.45 -16.16 15.31
C SER A 35 -17.89 -14.87 14.67
N PHE A 36 -18.70 -13.81 14.63
CA PHE A 36 -18.26 -12.50 14.13
C PHE A 36 -16.94 -12.05 14.78
N LYS A 37 -16.79 -12.24 16.09
CA LYS A 37 -15.54 -11.95 16.82
C LYS A 37 -14.34 -12.74 16.30
N GLN A 38 -14.52 -14.01 15.96
CA GLN A 38 -13.46 -14.83 15.38
C GLN A 38 -13.12 -14.38 13.95
N GLN A 39 -14.13 -14.02 13.16
CA GLN A 39 -13.92 -13.48 11.81
C GLN A 39 -13.12 -12.17 11.87
N VAL A 40 -13.47 -11.22 12.75
CA VAL A 40 -12.70 -9.98 12.95
C VAL A 40 -11.27 -10.31 13.35
N ALA A 41 -11.03 -11.21 14.30
CA ALA A 41 -9.68 -11.57 14.76
C ALA A 41 -8.83 -12.23 13.68
N LEU A 42 -9.43 -13.01 12.77
CA LEU A 42 -8.72 -13.64 11.65
C LEU A 42 -8.49 -12.68 10.48
N ALA A 43 -9.52 -11.91 10.12
CA ALA A 43 -9.44 -10.96 9.02
C ALA A 43 -8.48 -9.80 9.33
N SER A 44 -8.38 -9.36 10.59
CA SER A 44 -7.43 -8.31 11.02
C SER A 44 -5.95 -8.67 10.83
N ARG A 45 -5.64 -9.95 10.63
CA ARG A 45 -4.28 -10.42 10.31
C ARG A 45 -3.92 -10.23 8.83
N ARG A 46 -4.91 -10.02 7.96
CA ARG A 46 -4.76 -10.00 6.50
C ARG A 46 -5.34 -8.75 5.83
N ASN A 47 -6.03 -7.92 6.59
CA ASN A 47 -6.68 -6.73 6.07
C ASN A 47 -6.52 -5.58 7.06
N MET A 48 -5.84 -4.52 6.63
CA MET A 48 -5.53 -3.39 7.49
C MET A 48 -6.78 -2.61 7.91
N TYR A 49 -7.83 -2.56 7.08
CA TYR A 49 -9.07 -1.88 7.44
C TYR A 49 -9.76 -2.61 8.61
N VAL A 50 -9.85 -3.95 8.52
CA VAL A 50 -10.38 -4.74 9.64
C VAL A 50 -9.51 -4.60 10.88
N LYS A 51 -8.18 -4.55 10.74
CA LYS A 51 -7.26 -4.35 11.86
C LYS A 51 -7.46 -2.98 12.51
N ARG A 52 -7.62 -1.92 11.72
CA ARG A 52 -7.83 -0.54 12.18
C ARG A 52 -9.12 -0.39 12.97
N TYR A 53 -10.20 -0.98 12.50
CA TYR A 53 -11.54 -0.85 13.08
C TYR A 53 -11.97 -2.06 13.92
N ALA A 54 -11.03 -2.93 14.35
CA ALA A 54 -11.36 -4.18 15.02
C ALA A 54 -12.17 -3.98 16.32
N GLU A 55 -11.82 -2.99 17.10
CA GLU A 55 -12.52 -2.69 18.38
C GLU A 55 -13.92 -2.13 18.11
N ASP A 56 -14.07 -1.22 17.14
CA ASP A 56 -15.36 -0.64 16.76
C ASP A 56 -16.30 -1.71 16.22
N LEU A 57 -15.79 -2.60 15.36
CA LEU A 57 -16.55 -3.72 14.81
C LEU A 57 -17.08 -4.65 15.90
N LEU A 58 -16.32 -4.89 16.97
CA LEU A 58 -16.79 -5.69 18.11
C LEU A 58 -17.89 -4.97 18.90
N GLN A 59 -17.77 -3.67 19.12
CA GLN A 59 -18.80 -2.85 19.76
C GLN A 59 -20.07 -2.78 18.90
N TYR A 60 -19.93 -2.67 17.58
CA TYR A 60 -21.05 -2.68 16.65
C TYR A 60 -21.78 -4.03 16.62
N ALA A 61 -21.06 -5.14 16.81
CA ALA A 61 -21.69 -6.45 16.95
C ALA A 61 -22.55 -6.54 18.22
N ASP A 62 -22.11 -5.96 19.33
CA ASP A 62 -22.89 -5.90 20.57
C ASP A 62 -24.12 -4.98 20.38
N LEU A 63 -23.95 -3.81 19.78
CA LEU A 63 -25.07 -2.91 19.47
C LEU A 63 -26.10 -3.57 18.53
N ARG A 64 -25.64 -4.27 17.49
CA ARG A 64 -26.51 -5.05 16.59
C ARG A 64 -27.34 -6.07 17.35
N ASN A 65 -26.74 -6.78 18.30
CA ASN A 65 -27.46 -7.75 19.13
C ASN A 65 -28.55 -7.08 19.95
N VAL A 66 -28.27 -5.92 20.54
CA VAL A 66 -29.29 -5.14 21.28
C VAL A 66 -30.41 -4.72 20.33
N ILE A 67 -30.13 -4.17 19.16
CA ILE A 67 -31.14 -3.72 18.20
C ILE A 67 -32.05 -4.89 17.75
N VAL A 68 -31.47 -6.06 17.48
CA VAL A 68 -32.21 -7.22 16.94
C VAL A 68 -33.03 -7.95 18.02
N HIS A 69 -32.43 -8.16 19.19
CA HIS A 69 -33.04 -9.03 20.23
C HIS A 69 -33.99 -8.29 21.18
N THR A 70 -33.99 -6.97 21.21
CA THR A 70 -34.84 -6.18 22.12
C THR A 70 -36.06 -5.55 21.41
N ARG A 71 -36.48 -6.09 20.27
CA ARG A 71 -37.72 -5.67 19.63
C ARG A 71 -38.92 -6.06 20.46
N ARG A 72 -39.58 -5.10 21.12
CA ARG A 72 -40.91 -5.26 21.75
C ARG A 72 -41.96 -4.56 20.90
N ALA A 73 -42.99 -5.29 20.51
CA ALA A 73 -44.18 -4.75 19.81
C ALA A 73 -43.86 -3.88 18.58
N ASN A 74 -42.93 -4.29 17.70
CA ASN A 74 -42.48 -3.55 16.53
C ASN A 74 -41.78 -2.20 16.82
N ALA A 75 -41.39 -1.91 18.05
CA ALA A 75 -40.58 -0.74 18.37
C ALA A 75 -39.10 -1.13 18.55
N VAL A 76 -38.19 -0.36 17.92
CA VAL A 76 -36.76 -0.44 18.17
C VAL A 76 -36.48 0.22 19.52
N ILE A 77 -35.90 -0.51 20.46
CA ILE A 77 -35.63 0.00 21.83
C ILE A 77 -34.32 0.80 21.86
N ALA A 78 -33.38 0.49 20.97
CA ALA A 78 -32.10 1.22 20.84
C ALA A 78 -31.99 1.73 19.41
N GLU A 79 -31.81 3.04 19.26
CA GLU A 79 -31.53 3.68 17.99
C GLU A 79 -30.07 4.18 18.02
N PRO A 80 -29.21 3.77 17.07
CA PRO A 80 -27.84 4.24 17.01
C PRO A 80 -27.80 5.74 16.69
N HIS A 81 -26.76 6.43 17.16
CA HIS A 81 -26.49 7.80 16.74
C HIS A 81 -26.07 7.83 15.27
N GLU A 82 -26.40 8.94 14.56
CA GLU A 82 -26.07 9.13 13.14
C GLU A 82 -24.58 8.93 12.86
N GLU A 83 -23.68 9.41 13.76
CA GLU A 83 -22.23 9.28 13.66
C GLU A 83 -21.78 7.80 13.61
N VAL A 84 -22.40 6.96 14.47
CA VAL A 84 -22.11 5.52 14.52
C VAL A 84 -22.57 4.83 13.23
N VAL A 85 -23.72 5.23 12.71
CA VAL A 85 -24.21 4.71 11.42
C VAL A 85 -23.30 5.10 10.28
N ALA A 86 -22.93 6.37 10.21
CA ALA A 86 -22.05 6.90 9.18
C ALA A 86 -20.67 6.22 9.18
N GLU A 87 -20.11 5.99 10.37
CA GLU A 87 -18.83 5.28 10.51
C GLU A 87 -18.92 3.82 10.06
N LEU A 88 -19.98 3.10 10.43
CA LEU A 88 -20.17 1.71 9.98
C LEU A 88 -20.43 1.64 8.46
N GLU A 89 -21.18 2.60 7.89
CA GLU A 89 -21.36 2.72 6.44
C GLU A 89 -20.04 2.99 5.72
N HIS A 90 -19.17 3.82 6.30
CA HIS A 90 -17.83 4.07 5.79
C HIS A 90 -16.97 2.79 5.82
N ILE A 91 -16.92 2.07 6.95
CA ILE A 91 -16.21 0.80 7.06
C ILE A 91 -16.75 -0.22 6.04
N SER A 92 -18.07 -0.31 5.90
CA SER A 92 -18.73 -1.16 4.92
C SER A 92 -18.27 -0.86 3.49
N LYS A 93 -18.15 0.42 3.15
CA LYS A 93 -17.65 0.87 1.85
C LYS A 93 -16.17 0.53 1.65
N LEU A 94 -15.31 0.78 2.64
CA LEU A 94 -13.88 0.43 2.58
C LEU A 94 -13.65 -1.07 2.38
N LEU A 95 -14.48 -1.92 3.00
CA LEU A 95 -14.35 -3.37 2.85
C LEU A 95 -14.93 -3.89 1.53
N SER A 96 -15.97 -3.25 0.99
CA SER A 96 -16.63 -3.69 -0.25
C SER A 96 -15.97 -3.15 -1.50
N ASN A 97 -15.47 -1.92 -1.44
CA ASN A 97 -14.87 -1.21 -2.56
C ASN A 97 -13.72 -0.32 -2.07
N PRO A 98 -12.60 -0.93 -1.66
CA PRO A 98 -11.45 -0.19 -1.17
C PRO A 98 -10.89 0.72 -2.26
N PRO A 99 -10.35 1.91 -1.92
CA PRO A 99 -9.67 2.77 -2.88
C PRO A 99 -8.48 2.01 -3.49
N VAL A 100 -8.31 2.13 -4.80
CA VAL A 100 -7.24 1.45 -5.54
C VAL A 100 -6.03 2.35 -5.71
N ILE A 101 -4.85 1.72 -5.79
CA ILE A 101 -3.58 2.46 -5.86
C ILE A 101 -3.48 3.32 -7.13
N ALA A 102 -4.18 2.96 -8.19
CA ALA A 102 -4.23 3.70 -9.44
C ALA A 102 -4.72 5.16 -9.26
N ASP A 103 -5.55 5.42 -8.25
CA ASP A 103 -6.15 6.75 -8.01
C ASP A 103 -5.22 7.69 -7.25
N VAL A 104 -4.21 7.16 -6.54
CA VAL A 104 -3.33 7.93 -5.63
C VAL A 104 -1.84 7.86 -5.98
N MET A 105 -1.41 6.90 -6.81
CA MET A 105 -0.01 6.76 -7.21
C MET A 105 0.51 7.95 -8.00
N THR A 106 1.81 8.16 -7.99
CA THR A 106 2.47 9.07 -8.95
C THR A 106 2.47 8.43 -10.33
N LEU A 107 1.68 9.00 -11.24
CA LEU A 107 1.54 8.54 -12.62
C LEU A 107 2.79 8.86 -13.45
N ARG A 108 3.12 7.96 -14.40
CA ARG A 108 4.22 8.14 -15.35
C ARG A 108 5.52 8.54 -14.64
N PRO A 109 6.02 7.69 -13.73
CA PRO A 109 7.25 7.98 -13.00
C PRO A 109 8.40 8.22 -13.96
N ARG A 110 9.39 9.00 -13.52
CA ARG A 110 10.63 9.14 -14.28
C ARG A 110 11.35 7.81 -14.28
N THR A 111 11.73 7.34 -15.46
CA THR A 111 12.43 6.07 -15.66
C THR A 111 13.71 6.29 -16.45
N VAL A 112 14.62 5.34 -16.35
CA VAL A 112 15.80 5.27 -17.20
C VAL A 112 15.86 3.92 -17.91
N CYS A 113 16.46 3.87 -19.10
CA CYS A 113 16.79 2.61 -19.76
C CYS A 113 18.04 2.00 -19.08
N LYS A 114 18.25 0.72 -19.26
CA LYS A 114 19.38 0.01 -18.64
C LYS A 114 20.75 0.48 -19.11
N GLU A 115 20.81 1.04 -20.32
CA GLU A 115 22.03 1.58 -20.92
C GLU A 115 22.33 3.03 -20.46
N ALA A 116 21.38 3.70 -19.79
CA ALA A 116 21.60 5.04 -19.29
C ALA A 116 22.81 5.08 -18.35
N SER A 117 23.60 6.16 -18.44
CA SER A 117 24.76 6.31 -17.56
C SER A 117 24.36 6.73 -16.13
N VAL A 118 25.19 6.40 -15.15
CA VAL A 118 25.05 6.88 -13.76
C VAL A 118 24.96 8.40 -13.72
N GLY A 119 25.73 9.10 -14.56
CA GLY A 119 25.69 10.56 -14.67
C GLY A 119 24.33 11.09 -15.15
N GLU A 120 23.63 10.36 -16.03
CA GLU A 120 22.25 10.72 -16.43
C GLU A 120 21.27 10.55 -15.29
N VAL A 121 21.38 9.47 -14.50
CA VAL A 121 20.55 9.26 -13.30
C VAL A 121 20.75 10.37 -12.29
N LEU A 122 22.00 10.75 -12.00
CA LEU A 122 22.31 11.84 -11.06
C LEU A 122 21.75 13.19 -11.53
N ARG A 123 21.83 13.48 -12.84
CA ARG A 123 21.19 14.68 -13.42
C ARG A 123 19.68 14.64 -13.27
N LEU A 124 19.05 13.47 -13.44
CA LEU A 124 17.63 13.27 -13.29
C LEU A 124 17.22 13.47 -11.82
N PHE A 125 17.95 12.89 -10.87
CA PHE A 125 17.72 13.06 -9.43
C PHE A 125 17.77 14.54 -9.04
N ARG A 126 18.84 15.25 -9.44
CA ARG A 126 18.98 16.68 -9.17
C ARG A 126 17.88 17.52 -9.79
N ARG A 127 17.50 17.23 -11.04
CA ARG A 127 16.52 18.03 -11.81
C ARG A 127 15.11 17.93 -11.23
N TYR A 128 14.73 16.75 -10.73
CA TYR A 128 13.37 16.46 -10.28
C TYR A 128 13.25 16.29 -8.76
N ASP A 129 14.33 16.53 -8.04
CA ASP A 129 14.42 16.37 -6.58
C ASP A 129 13.94 14.98 -6.11
N ILE A 130 14.43 13.94 -6.79
CA ILE A 130 14.12 12.53 -6.48
C ILE A 130 15.39 11.77 -6.10
N SER A 131 15.25 10.70 -5.34
CA SER A 131 16.37 9.86 -4.88
C SER A 131 16.27 8.41 -5.36
N ARG A 132 15.30 8.14 -6.24
CA ARG A 132 15.04 6.79 -6.78
C ARG A 132 14.38 6.87 -8.15
N CYS A 133 14.70 5.90 -9.00
CA CYS A 133 14.21 5.87 -10.38
C CYS A 133 14.11 4.42 -10.85
N PRO A 134 12.95 3.97 -11.36
CA PRO A 134 12.84 2.65 -11.98
C PRO A 134 13.70 2.54 -13.23
N ILE A 135 14.36 1.41 -13.38
CA ILE A 135 15.08 1.01 -14.60
C ILE A 135 14.12 0.15 -15.43
N VAL A 136 13.89 0.52 -16.68
CA VAL A 136 13.00 -0.20 -17.59
C VAL A 136 13.75 -0.76 -18.79
N SER A 137 13.34 -1.93 -19.25
CA SER A 137 13.87 -2.57 -20.45
C SER A 137 12.81 -3.47 -21.07
N GLY A 138 12.70 -3.50 -22.39
CA GLY A 138 11.75 -4.35 -23.10
C GLY A 138 10.27 -4.13 -22.73
N GLY A 139 9.92 -2.95 -22.23
CA GLY A 139 8.56 -2.62 -21.78
C GLY A 139 8.24 -3.01 -20.35
N GLY A 140 9.15 -3.71 -19.65
CA GLY A 140 8.99 -4.12 -18.25
C GLY A 140 9.95 -3.41 -17.29
N VAL A 141 9.86 -3.73 -16.01
CA VAL A 141 10.71 -3.24 -14.93
C VAL A 141 11.94 -4.14 -14.79
N LEU A 142 13.14 -3.59 -14.93
CA LEU A 142 14.37 -4.31 -14.66
C LEU A 142 14.79 -4.20 -13.19
N GLY A 143 14.63 -3.01 -12.59
CA GLY A 143 15.01 -2.77 -11.20
C GLY A 143 14.71 -1.35 -10.75
N LEU A 144 15.24 -1.00 -9.59
CA LEU A 144 15.17 0.34 -9.02
C LEU A 144 16.58 0.84 -8.71
N VAL A 145 16.99 1.96 -9.30
CA VAL A 145 18.18 2.67 -8.88
C VAL A 145 17.82 3.66 -7.77
N THR A 146 18.58 3.66 -6.68
CA THR A 146 18.41 4.56 -5.55
C THR A 146 19.71 5.30 -5.27
N ALA A 147 19.63 6.44 -4.57
CA ALA A 147 20.83 7.14 -4.10
C ALA A 147 21.72 6.22 -3.25
N LYS A 148 21.11 5.34 -2.45
CA LYS A 148 21.82 4.37 -1.62
C LYS A 148 22.64 3.36 -2.45
N CYS A 149 22.08 2.82 -3.54
CA CYS A 149 22.82 1.90 -4.40
C CYS A 149 23.97 2.60 -5.13
N ILE A 150 23.79 3.88 -5.52
CA ILE A 150 24.88 4.68 -6.08
C ILE A 150 26.02 4.88 -5.07
N VAL A 151 25.71 5.16 -3.80
CA VAL A 151 26.71 5.29 -2.73
C VAL A 151 27.47 3.99 -2.54
N LYS A 152 26.78 2.85 -2.41
CA LYS A 152 27.41 1.53 -2.29
C LYS A 152 28.33 1.19 -3.46
N TRP A 153 27.87 1.52 -4.67
CA TRP A 153 28.70 1.34 -5.86
C TRP A 153 29.94 2.23 -5.82
N LEU A 154 29.82 3.50 -5.42
CA LEU A 154 30.97 4.39 -5.26
C LEU A 154 31.97 3.90 -4.21
N GLU A 155 31.49 3.33 -3.11
CA GLU A 155 32.34 2.69 -2.09
C GLU A 155 33.14 1.54 -2.68
N ALA A 156 32.50 0.63 -3.43
CA ALA A 156 33.16 -0.48 -4.09
C ALA A 156 34.23 -0.02 -5.11
N VAL A 157 33.90 0.98 -5.93
CA VAL A 157 34.85 1.58 -6.88
C VAL A 157 36.05 2.22 -6.15
N ALA A 158 35.81 2.87 -5.02
CA ALA A 158 36.89 3.46 -4.21
C ALA A 158 37.78 2.39 -3.58
N GLU A 159 37.23 1.27 -3.12
CA GLU A 159 38.02 0.13 -2.58
C GLU A 159 38.88 -0.54 -3.65
N GLU A 160 38.30 -0.82 -4.82
CA GLU A 160 39.07 -1.39 -5.96
C GLU A 160 40.23 -0.49 -6.36
N ASN A 161 40.01 0.84 -6.44
CA ASN A 161 41.09 1.78 -6.77
C ASN A 161 42.15 1.92 -5.67
N SER A 162 41.83 1.59 -4.42
CA SER A 162 42.78 1.60 -3.29
C SER A 162 43.69 0.38 -3.28
N LEU A 163 43.28 -0.72 -3.92
CA LEU A 163 44.05 -1.98 -4.04
C LEU A 163 44.96 -2.01 -5.26
N GLU A 164 44.73 -1.14 -6.27
CA GLU A 164 45.61 -1.01 -7.41
C GLU A 164 46.80 -0.10 -7.07
N GLU A 165 47.89 -0.70 -6.60
CA GLU A 165 49.24 -0.06 -6.58
C GLU A 165 49.61 0.28 -8.03
N ALA A 166 49.79 1.56 -8.26
CA ALA A 166 50.34 2.19 -9.46
C ALA A 166 49.39 2.59 -10.60
N GLY A 167 48.83 3.79 -10.52
CA GLY A 167 48.84 4.70 -11.68
C GLY A 167 47.59 4.88 -12.50
N ALA A 168 46.57 4.08 -12.35
CA ALA A 168 45.29 4.33 -12.98
C ALA A 168 44.25 4.86 -12.00
N LYS A 169 44.25 6.16 -11.71
CA LYS A 169 43.10 6.83 -11.09
C LYS A 169 41.92 6.68 -12.03
N VAL A 170 40.97 5.79 -11.69
CA VAL A 170 39.65 5.85 -12.35
C VAL A 170 39.07 7.21 -12.00
N SER A 171 38.98 8.10 -12.97
CA SER A 171 38.45 9.43 -12.71
C SER A 171 36.94 9.31 -12.41
N VAL A 172 36.43 10.15 -11.51
CA VAL A 172 34.99 10.24 -11.23
C VAL A 172 34.19 10.41 -12.53
N GLU A 173 34.77 11.09 -13.51
CA GLU A 173 34.17 11.30 -14.85
C GLU A 173 33.99 9.98 -15.61
N SER A 174 34.99 9.08 -15.60
CA SER A 174 34.88 7.76 -16.23
C SER A 174 33.85 6.88 -15.54
N SER A 175 33.78 6.93 -14.21
CA SER A 175 32.78 6.20 -13.41
C SER A 175 31.34 6.66 -13.73
N LEU A 176 31.12 7.94 -14.00
CA LEU A 176 29.80 8.45 -14.36
C LEU A 176 29.30 7.97 -15.72
N LEU A 177 30.13 7.40 -16.57
CA LEU A 177 29.75 6.80 -17.85
C LEU A 177 29.30 5.34 -17.74
N VAL A 178 29.47 4.72 -16.59
CA VAL A 178 29.02 3.34 -16.34
C VAL A 178 27.51 3.23 -16.53
N ALA A 179 27.06 2.18 -17.20
CA ALA A 179 25.64 1.91 -17.40
C ALA A 179 24.96 1.63 -16.06
N VAL A 180 23.76 2.15 -15.89
CA VAL A 180 22.97 2.02 -14.65
C VAL A 180 22.63 0.56 -14.32
N GLU A 181 22.62 -0.33 -15.33
CA GLU A 181 22.42 -1.77 -15.14
C GLU A 181 23.45 -2.37 -14.17
N ALA A 182 24.69 -1.88 -14.20
CA ALA A 182 25.76 -2.34 -13.29
C ALA A 182 25.45 -2.03 -11.80
N LEU A 183 24.64 -1.01 -11.53
CA LEU A 183 24.22 -0.66 -10.17
C LEU A 183 23.21 -1.66 -9.57
N LEU A 184 22.58 -2.51 -10.38
CA LEU A 184 21.62 -3.47 -9.89
C LEU A 184 22.22 -4.50 -8.93
N THR A 185 23.50 -4.77 -9.04
CA THR A 185 24.24 -5.64 -8.09
C THR A 185 24.34 -5.05 -6.68
N TYR A 186 24.19 -3.74 -6.56
CA TYR A 186 24.22 -2.99 -5.28
C TYR A 186 22.82 -2.65 -4.77
N SER A 187 21.77 -2.98 -5.53
CA SER A 187 20.36 -2.91 -5.12
C SER A 187 19.97 -4.22 -4.46
N SER A 188 19.21 -4.18 -3.38
CA SER A 188 18.63 -5.40 -2.83
C SER A 188 17.20 -5.58 -3.34
N ASP A 189 16.81 -6.83 -3.60
CA ASP A 189 15.46 -7.20 -4.07
C ASP A 189 14.35 -6.77 -3.10
N ASN A 190 14.69 -6.55 -1.84
CA ASN A 190 13.76 -6.11 -0.79
C ASN A 190 13.56 -4.58 -0.74
N GLU A 191 14.25 -3.79 -1.60
CA GLU A 191 14.11 -2.34 -1.61
C GLU A 191 12.86 -1.86 -2.35
N TYR A 192 12.21 -2.71 -3.14
CA TYR A 192 10.94 -2.38 -3.82
C TYR A 192 10.07 -3.61 -4.03
N GLU A 193 8.78 -3.38 -4.14
CA GLU A 193 7.80 -4.39 -4.56
C GLU A 193 7.10 -3.97 -5.85
N ILE A 194 6.58 -4.94 -6.60
CA ILE A 194 5.82 -4.69 -7.83
C ILE A 194 4.39 -5.15 -7.58
N VAL A 195 3.44 -4.27 -7.87
CA VAL A 195 2.01 -4.54 -7.72
C VAL A 195 1.22 -4.15 -8.98
N GLY A 196 0.03 -4.71 -9.12
CA GLY A 196 -0.90 -4.32 -10.17
C GLY A 196 -1.65 -3.03 -9.83
N ARG A 197 -2.10 -2.31 -10.84
CA ARG A 197 -2.82 -1.05 -10.66
C ARG A 197 -4.15 -1.18 -9.89
N GLY A 198 -4.71 -2.37 -9.79
CA GLY A 198 -5.96 -2.65 -9.08
C GLY A 198 -5.78 -3.04 -7.61
N VAL A 199 -4.55 -3.07 -7.11
CA VAL A 199 -4.26 -3.33 -5.69
C VAL A 199 -4.81 -2.18 -4.84
N SER A 200 -5.35 -2.52 -3.67
CA SER A 200 -5.90 -1.50 -2.77
C SER A 200 -4.82 -0.63 -2.14
N VAL A 201 -5.20 0.60 -1.80
CA VAL A 201 -4.33 1.53 -1.06
C VAL A 201 -3.85 0.88 0.24
N GLY A 202 -4.75 0.15 0.93
CA GLY A 202 -4.44 -0.56 2.16
C GLY A 202 -3.33 -1.61 2.01
N GLU A 203 -3.39 -2.44 0.97
CA GLU A 203 -2.35 -3.44 0.70
C GLU A 203 -0.98 -2.78 0.44
N VAL A 204 -0.96 -1.65 -0.27
CA VAL A 204 0.30 -0.89 -0.48
C VAL A 204 0.83 -0.28 0.82
N ALA A 205 -0.05 0.22 1.69
CA ALA A 205 0.36 0.71 3.01
C ALA A 205 0.92 -0.43 3.89
N GLU A 206 0.35 -1.64 3.83
CA GLU A 206 0.89 -2.82 4.52
C GLU A 206 2.29 -3.22 4.03
N ILE A 207 2.59 -3.08 2.73
CA ILE A 207 3.93 -3.33 2.18
C ILE A 207 4.97 -2.45 2.90
N PHE A 208 4.71 -1.15 3.01
CA PHE A 208 5.62 -0.24 3.69
C PHE A 208 5.74 -0.54 5.19
N GLN A 209 4.62 -0.87 5.87
CA GLN A 209 4.62 -1.22 7.30
C GLN A 209 5.39 -2.51 7.57
N ARG A 210 5.23 -3.54 6.73
CA ARG A 210 5.96 -4.80 6.82
C ARG A 210 7.47 -4.57 6.66
N GLY A 211 7.88 -3.80 5.66
CA GLY A 211 9.27 -3.43 5.46
C GLY A 211 9.90 -2.81 6.72
N ILE A 212 9.19 -1.91 7.40
CA ILE A 212 9.67 -1.30 8.65
C ILE A 212 9.78 -2.34 9.76
N ALA A 213 8.77 -3.21 9.92
CA ALA A 213 8.74 -4.22 10.98
C ALA A 213 9.84 -5.28 10.83
N GLU A 214 10.20 -5.63 9.60
CA GLU A 214 11.25 -6.61 9.28
C GLU A 214 12.66 -6.00 9.20
N GLY A 215 12.80 -4.69 9.44
CA GLY A 215 14.07 -3.98 9.29
C GLY A 215 14.54 -3.85 7.84
N SER A 216 13.70 -4.23 6.87
CA SER A 216 13.90 -4.01 5.44
C SER A 216 13.14 -2.75 5.03
N TYR A 217 13.86 -1.72 4.60
CA TYR A 217 13.23 -0.46 4.23
C TYR A 217 12.79 -0.48 2.77
N THR A 218 11.49 -0.73 2.52
CA THR A 218 10.90 -0.62 1.18
C THR A 218 11.00 0.81 0.68
N GLN A 219 11.76 1.03 -0.37
CA GLN A 219 12.03 2.35 -0.96
C GLN A 219 10.90 2.81 -1.88
N ALA A 220 10.25 1.87 -2.57
CA ALA A 220 9.18 2.16 -3.51
C ALA A 220 8.29 0.93 -3.74
N VAL A 221 7.04 1.18 -4.10
CA VAL A 221 6.15 0.22 -4.74
C VAL A 221 5.98 0.63 -6.20
N LEU A 222 6.38 -0.23 -7.10
CA LEU A 222 6.29 -0.01 -8.54
C LEU A 222 4.97 -0.59 -9.04
N VAL A 223 4.16 0.25 -9.66
CA VAL A 223 2.82 -0.15 -10.12
C VAL A 223 2.88 -0.43 -11.61
N THR A 224 2.62 -1.69 -11.98
CA THR A 224 2.51 -2.12 -13.38
C THR A 224 1.05 -2.40 -13.74
N VAL A 225 0.77 -2.60 -15.03
CA VAL A 225 -0.61 -2.87 -15.46
C VAL A 225 -1.16 -4.15 -14.82
N SER A 226 -0.37 -5.24 -14.78
CA SER A 226 -0.80 -6.55 -14.30
C SER A 226 -0.24 -6.97 -12.95
N GLY A 227 0.72 -6.25 -12.39
CA GLY A 227 1.47 -6.66 -11.19
C GLY A 227 2.70 -7.50 -11.49
N GLU A 228 2.98 -7.76 -12.74
CA GLU A 228 4.15 -8.54 -13.17
C GLU A 228 5.31 -7.63 -13.58
N ARG A 229 6.54 -8.13 -13.40
CA ARG A 229 7.77 -7.40 -13.75
C ARG A 229 7.86 -7.07 -15.25
N GLN A 230 7.35 -7.94 -16.11
CA GLN A 230 7.36 -7.78 -17.56
C GLN A 230 6.25 -6.85 -18.08
N SER A 231 5.34 -6.47 -17.21
CA SER A 231 4.23 -5.59 -17.56
C SER A 231 4.66 -4.12 -17.55
N PRO A 232 4.05 -3.27 -18.40
CA PRO A 232 4.38 -1.84 -18.44
C PRO A 232 4.22 -1.16 -17.09
N LEU A 233 5.23 -0.39 -16.70
CA LEU A 233 5.19 0.46 -15.51
C LEU A 233 4.25 1.65 -15.75
N VAL A 234 3.28 1.83 -14.87
CA VAL A 234 2.27 2.90 -14.96
C VAL A 234 2.35 3.89 -13.82
N GLY A 235 2.92 3.50 -12.68
CA GLY A 235 3.02 4.37 -11.52
C GLY A 235 4.11 3.96 -10.53
N ILE A 236 4.34 4.82 -9.56
CA ILE A 236 5.22 4.58 -8.41
C ILE A 236 4.58 5.17 -7.17
N VAL A 237 4.77 4.48 -6.05
CA VAL A 237 4.44 4.96 -4.70
C VAL A 237 5.69 4.87 -3.85
N THR A 238 5.93 5.88 -3.05
CA THR A 238 7.08 5.97 -2.16
C THR A 238 6.61 6.25 -0.73
N PRO A 239 7.44 6.08 0.30
CA PRO A 239 7.07 6.44 1.67
C PRO A 239 6.60 7.90 1.83
N SER A 240 7.03 8.81 0.95
CA SER A 240 6.56 10.21 0.96
C SER A 240 5.11 10.37 0.54
N ASP A 241 4.53 9.36 -0.12
CA ASP A 241 3.13 9.36 -0.55
C ASP A 241 2.18 8.81 0.53
N LEU A 242 2.70 8.22 1.63
CA LEU A 242 1.89 7.64 2.72
C LEU A 242 0.80 8.59 3.26
N PRO A 243 1.03 9.90 3.49
CA PRO A 243 -0.04 10.80 3.91
C PRO A 243 -1.21 10.82 2.94
N ARG A 244 -0.95 10.84 1.62
CA ARG A 244 -1.98 10.80 0.58
C ARG A 244 -2.73 9.47 0.55
N LEU A 245 -2.05 8.36 0.85
CA LEU A 245 -2.69 7.05 0.97
C LEU A 245 -3.72 7.04 2.10
N PHE A 246 -3.37 7.60 3.25
CA PHE A 246 -4.29 7.69 4.40
C PHE A 246 -5.45 8.68 4.18
N GLU A 247 -5.24 9.76 3.43
CA GLU A 247 -6.30 10.70 3.05
C GLU A 247 -7.33 10.06 2.10
N ALA A 248 -6.89 9.19 1.19
CA ALA A 248 -7.77 8.49 0.25
C ALA A 248 -8.68 7.45 0.93
N GLU A 249 -8.41 7.11 2.20
CA GLU A 249 -9.19 6.20 3.03
C GLU A 249 -10.26 6.90 3.87
N GLN A 250 -10.30 8.24 3.87
CA GLN A 250 -11.29 9.03 4.59
C GLN A 250 -12.52 9.32 3.72
#